data_7c75848478acd73d293b857770356093
#
_entry.id   7c75848478acd73d293b857770356093
#
_cell.length_a   1.000
_cell.length_b   1.000
_cell.length_c   1.000
_cell.angle_alpha   90.00
_cell.angle_beta   90.00
_cell.angle_gamma   90.00
#
_symmetry.space_group_name_H-M   'P 1'
#
loop_
_entity.id
_entity.type
_entity.pdbx_description
1 polymer ?
#
loop_
_entity_poly.entity_id
_entity_poly.type
_entity_poly.pdbx_seq_one_letter_code
_entity_poly.pdbx_strand_id
1 'polypeptide(L)'
;MRLTLYGTATDKDEFMRSFAALPEWCYRKIQVTDYSDYDSFITGLRKSRSDCIVIAMDGADGMEGVIAAKSICESVPVLWFSNDNGFGVQSYRLGCAYFHKKPVSAEILSAAIAKCV
;
A
#
# COMPACT_ATOMS: atom_id res chain seq x y z
N MET A 1 8.53 5.23 -10.73
CA MET A 1 7.20 4.90 -10.17
C MET A 1 7.03 5.56 -8.81
N ARG A 2 5.92 6.20 -8.59
CA ARG A 2 5.59 6.82 -7.32
C ARG A 2 4.67 5.92 -6.51
N LEU A 3 5.13 5.53 -5.33
CA LEU A 3 4.38 4.67 -4.43
C LEU A 3 3.97 5.47 -3.19
N THR A 4 2.69 5.44 -2.86
CA THR A 4 2.15 6.09 -1.67
C THR A 4 1.83 5.02 -0.62
N LEU A 5 2.38 5.17 0.58
CA LEU A 5 2.18 4.25 1.70
C LEU A 5 1.35 4.92 2.79
N TYR A 6 0.28 4.26 3.22
CA TYR A 6 -0.52 4.68 4.36
C TYR A 6 -0.43 3.62 5.45
N GLY A 7 0.23 3.96 6.56
CA GLY A 7 0.46 3.04 7.68
C GLY A 7 1.02 3.77 8.89
N THR A 8 1.10 3.08 10.01
CA THR A 8 1.74 3.61 11.21
C THR A 8 3.25 3.73 11.02
N ALA A 9 3.95 4.36 11.98
CA ALA A 9 5.41 4.43 11.94
C ALA A 9 6.03 3.03 11.94
N THR A 10 5.44 2.09 12.69
CA THR A 10 5.89 0.68 12.71
C THR A 10 5.67 0.01 11.36
N ASP A 11 4.54 0.25 10.72
CA ASP A 11 4.24 -0.28 9.39
C ASP A 11 5.22 0.24 8.35
N LYS A 12 5.54 1.53 8.42
CA LYS A 12 6.52 2.15 7.55
C LYS A 12 7.90 1.49 7.72
N ASP A 13 8.34 1.31 8.96
CA ASP A 13 9.65 0.70 9.25
C ASP A 13 9.72 -0.73 8.70
N GLU A 14 8.68 -1.52 8.89
CA GLU A 14 8.59 -2.87 8.34
C GLU A 14 8.63 -2.87 6.82
N PHE A 15 7.83 -2.01 6.21
CA PHE A 15 7.78 -1.87 4.76
C PHE A 15 9.15 -1.49 4.20
N MET A 16 9.80 -0.48 4.79
CA MET A 16 11.09 0.01 4.29
C MET A 16 12.21 -1.01 4.46
N ARG A 17 12.17 -1.84 5.51
CA ARG A 17 13.12 -2.95 5.65
C ARG A 17 12.95 -3.98 4.55
N SER A 18 11.72 -4.37 4.27
CA SER A 18 11.44 -5.32 3.19
C SER A 18 11.76 -4.71 1.83
N PHE A 19 11.47 -3.43 1.66
CA PHE A 19 11.77 -2.69 0.44
C PHE A 19 13.28 -2.64 0.17
N ALA A 20 14.09 -2.39 1.22
CA ALA A 20 15.56 -2.34 1.10
C ALA A 20 16.17 -3.72 0.77
N ALA A 21 15.46 -4.81 1.05
CA ALA A 21 15.90 -6.16 0.72
C ALA A 21 15.54 -6.57 -0.72
N LEU A 22 14.80 -5.75 -1.46
CA LEU A 22 14.49 -6.00 -2.87
C LEU A 22 15.74 -5.83 -3.74
N PRO A 23 15.79 -6.48 -4.91
CA PRO A 23 16.85 -6.24 -5.86
C PRO A 23 16.96 -4.76 -6.24
N GLU A 24 18.19 -4.28 -6.39
CA GLU A 24 18.47 -2.88 -6.68
C GLU A 24 17.74 -2.35 -7.92
N TRP A 25 17.63 -3.17 -8.95
CA TRP A 25 16.91 -2.79 -10.18
C TRP A 25 15.42 -2.55 -9.93
N CYS A 26 14.88 -3.12 -8.86
CA CYS A 26 13.46 -3.01 -8.50
C CYS A 26 13.20 -1.69 -7.76
N TYR A 27 13.97 -1.37 -6.73
CA TYR A 27 13.67 -0.22 -5.86
C TYR A 27 14.22 1.11 -6.36
N ARG A 28 15.26 1.13 -7.20
CA ARG A 28 15.84 2.39 -7.73
C ARG A 28 14.84 3.26 -8.47
N LYS A 29 13.83 2.66 -9.06
CA LYS A 29 12.82 3.36 -9.86
C LYS A 29 11.58 3.71 -9.05
N ILE A 30 11.57 3.42 -7.76
CA ILE A 30 10.40 3.60 -6.90
C ILE A 30 10.68 4.69 -5.88
N GLN A 31 9.87 5.74 -5.90
CA GLN A 31 9.87 6.79 -4.90
C GLN A 31 8.72 6.56 -3.94
N VAL A 32 9.03 6.43 -2.64
CA VAL A 32 8.01 6.16 -1.61
C VAL A 32 7.71 7.45 -0.86
N THR A 33 6.42 7.78 -0.78
CA THR A 33 5.90 8.83 0.08
C THR A 33 4.97 8.18 1.08
N ASP A 34 5.13 8.47 2.38
CA ASP A 34 4.33 7.83 3.41
C ASP A 34 3.49 8.83 4.19
N TYR A 35 2.36 8.33 4.69
CA TYR A 35 1.44 9.07 5.54
C TYR A 35 1.01 8.18 6.69
N SER A 36 0.85 8.77 7.88
CA SER A 36 0.40 8.04 9.08
C SER A 36 -0.96 8.51 9.59
N ASP A 37 -1.48 9.62 9.06
CA ASP A 37 -2.83 10.08 9.38
C ASP A 37 -3.69 10.16 8.13
N TYR A 38 -4.99 9.95 8.32
CA TYR A 38 -5.94 9.84 7.23
C TYR A 38 -6.03 11.13 6.40
N ASP A 39 -6.12 12.28 7.07
CA ASP A 39 -6.31 13.57 6.37
C ASP A 39 -5.12 13.91 5.48
N SER A 40 -3.90 13.69 5.97
CA SER A 40 -2.68 13.90 5.18
C SER A 40 -2.60 12.94 4.00
N PHE A 41 -3.00 11.68 4.21
CA PHE A 41 -3.06 10.69 3.15
C PHE A 41 -4.02 11.12 2.04
N ILE A 42 -5.24 11.53 2.38
CA ILE A 42 -6.23 11.99 1.42
C ILE A 42 -5.74 13.23 0.66
N THR A 43 -5.19 14.19 1.38
CA THR A 43 -4.64 15.41 0.78
C THR A 43 -3.52 15.06 -0.21
N GLY A 44 -2.63 14.15 0.18
CA GLY A 44 -1.54 13.69 -0.67
C GLY A 44 -2.02 13.01 -1.95
N LEU A 45 -3.04 12.16 -1.85
CA LEU A 45 -3.63 11.49 -3.02
C LEU A 45 -4.22 12.48 -4.02
N ARG A 46 -4.80 13.58 -3.52
CA ARG A 46 -5.40 14.60 -4.38
C ARG A 46 -4.38 15.54 -5.02
N LYS A 47 -3.26 15.77 -4.34
CA LYS A 47 -2.23 16.72 -4.80
C LYS A 47 -1.21 16.10 -5.74
N SER A 48 -0.88 14.84 -5.56
CA SER A 48 0.20 14.19 -6.30
C SER A 48 -0.28 12.90 -6.91
N ARG A 49 0.17 12.63 -8.13
CA ARG A 49 -0.13 11.37 -8.79
C ARG A 49 0.62 10.22 -8.12
N SER A 50 -0.09 9.13 -7.85
CA SER A 50 0.49 7.87 -7.40
C SER A 50 0.37 6.83 -8.50
N ASP A 51 1.41 6.02 -8.67
CA ASP A 51 1.38 4.88 -9.60
C ASP A 51 1.00 3.59 -8.88
N CYS A 52 1.17 3.55 -7.56
CA CYS A 52 0.80 2.43 -6.72
C CYS A 52 0.48 2.95 -5.31
N ILE A 53 -0.55 2.41 -4.70
CA ILE A 53 -0.95 2.79 -3.33
C ILE A 53 -0.88 1.55 -2.45
N VAL A 54 -0.12 1.65 -1.35
CA VAL A 54 0.00 0.59 -0.35
C VAL A 54 -0.73 1.01 0.91
N ILE A 55 -1.69 0.20 1.33
CA ILE A 55 -2.43 0.40 2.58
C ILE A 55 -1.93 -0.63 3.58
N ALA A 56 -1.33 -0.16 4.68
CA ALA A 56 -0.78 -1.00 5.74
C ALA A 56 -1.40 -0.72 7.10
N MET A 57 -2.37 0.19 7.18
CA MET A 57 -3.15 0.38 8.41
C MET A 57 -3.99 -0.85 8.70
N ASP A 58 -4.06 -1.24 9.97
CA ASP A 58 -4.86 -2.38 10.39
C ASP A 58 -6.32 -2.00 10.65
N GLY A 59 -7.19 -2.99 10.61
CA GLY A 59 -8.59 -2.83 11.00
C GLY A 59 -9.39 -1.91 10.10
N ALA A 60 -10.34 -1.21 10.71
CA ALA A 60 -11.24 -0.29 10.00
C ALA A 60 -10.50 0.87 9.33
N ASP A 61 -9.41 1.34 9.92
CA ASP A 61 -8.61 2.42 9.34
C ASP A 61 -8.00 2.00 8.00
N GLY A 62 -7.56 0.75 7.90
CA GLY A 62 -7.06 0.20 6.65
C GLY A 62 -8.16 0.12 5.59
N MET A 63 -9.32 -0.37 5.96
CA MET A 63 -10.46 -0.46 5.04
C MET A 63 -10.90 0.92 4.56
N GLU A 64 -10.97 1.91 5.44
CA GLU A 64 -11.26 3.30 5.05
C GLU A 64 -10.22 3.83 4.07
N GLY A 65 -8.95 3.52 4.30
CA GLY A 65 -7.87 3.91 3.41
C GLY A 65 -8.02 3.32 2.01
N VAL A 66 -8.39 2.04 1.92
CA VAL A 66 -8.63 1.36 0.63
C VAL A 66 -9.81 2.00 -0.10
N ILE A 67 -10.92 2.23 0.61
CA ILE A 67 -12.11 2.84 0.02
C ILE A 67 -11.78 4.24 -0.53
N ALA A 68 -11.08 5.04 0.25
CA ALA A 68 -10.67 6.38 -0.17
C ALA A 68 -9.74 6.34 -1.38
N ALA A 69 -8.76 5.46 -1.37
CA ALA A 69 -7.82 5.31 -2.48
C ALA A 69 -8.54 4.93 -3.78
N LYS A 70 -9.47 3.99 -3.71
CA LYS A 70 -10.25 3.58 -4.88
C LYS A 70 -11.19 4.67 -5.37
N SER A 71 -11.71 5.49 -4.46
CA SER A 71 -12.58 6.61 -4.82
C SER A 71 -11.82 7.75 -5.48
N ILE A 72 -10.64 8.11 -4.95
CA ILE A 72 -9.85 9.26 -5.44
C ILE A 72 -9.00 8.86 -6.65
N CYS A 73 -8.43 7.66 -6.65
CA CYS A 73 -7.49 7.18 -7.66
C CYS A 73 -7.98 5.86 -8.25
N GLU A 74 -9.12 5.90 -8.93
CA GLU A 74 -9.86 4.72 -9.41
C GLU A 74 -9.00 3.74 -10.22
N SER A 75 -8.10 4.24 -11.06
CA SER A 75 -7.29 3.41 -11.95
C SER A 75 -5.95 2.97 -11.36
N VAL A 76 -5.60 3.45 -10.16
CA VAL A 76 -4.32 3.15 -9.53
C VAL A 76 -4.42 1.83 -8.75
N PRO A 77 -3.45 0.89 -8.94
CA PRO A 77 -3.45 -0.35 -8.17
C PRO A 77 -3.31 -0.09 -6.67
N VAL A 78 -4.11 -0.79 -5.87
CA VAL A 78 -4.04 -0.73 -4.42
C VAL A 78 -3.55 -2.08 -3.90
N LEU A 79 -2.50 -2.05 -3.08
CA LEU A 79 -1.95 -3.21 -2.39
C LEU A 79 -2.33 -3.07 -0.91
N TRP A 80 -3.03 -4.06 -0.37
CA TRP A 80 -3.54 -4.00 1.00
C TRP A 80 -2.89 -5.05 1.87
N PHE A 81 -2.25 -4.61 2.96
CA PHE A 81 -1.66 -5.48 3.97
C PHE A 81 -2.33 -5.24 5.31
N SER A 82 -2.76 -6.31 5.96
CA SER A 82 -3.48 -6.24 7.23
C SER A 82 -3.03 -7.37 8.16
N ASN A 83 -3.16 -7.17 9.46
CA ASN A 83 -2.95 -8.23 10.43
C ASN A 83 -4.13 -9.21 10.50
N ASP A 84 -5.21 -8.96 9.76
CA ASP A 84 -6.42 -9.78 9.77
C ASP A 84 -6.76 -10.27 8.36
N ASN A 85 -6.75 -11.61 8.17
CA ASN A 85 -7.15 -12.26 6.92
C ASN A 85 -8.63 -12.03 6.57
N GLY A 86 -9.46 -11.64 7.55
CA GLY A 86 -10.88 -11.40 7.33
C GLY A 86 -11.18 -10.33 6.29
N PHE A 87 -10.21 -9.48 5.96
CA PHE A 87 -10.38 -8.46 4.94
C PHE A 87 -10.15 -8.96 3.50
N GLY A 88 -9.74 -10.21 3.32
CA GLY A 88 -9.49 -10.75 1.99
C GLY A 88 -10.70 -10.66 1.05
N VAL A 89 -11.90 -10.93 1.55
CA VAL A 89 -13.13 -10.82 0.76
C VAL A 89 -13.41 -9.37 0.37
N GLN A 90 -13.24 -8.45 1.32
CA GLN A 90 -13.43 -7.02 1.05
C GLN A 90 -12.40 -6.50 0.04
N SER A 91 -11.16 -6.98 0.10
CA SER A 91 -10.14 -6.57 -0.86
C SER A 91 -10.52 -6.95 -2.29
N TYR A 92 -11.08 -8.15 -2.46
CA TYR A 92 -11.59 -8.61 -3.75
C TYR A 92 -12.74 -7.73 -4.23
N ARG A 93 -13.71 -7.47 -3.36
CA ARG A 93 -14.90 -6.65 -3.69
C ARG A 93 -14.54 -5.20 -4.02
N LEU A 94 -13.53 -4.67 -3.34
CA LEU A 94 -13.06 -3.30 -3.57
C LEU A 94 -12.11 -3.18 -4.76
N GLY A 95 -11.74 -4.30 -5.38
CA GLY A 95 -10.88 -4.30 -6.56
C GLY A 95 -9.42 -4.01 -6.27
N CYS A 96 -8.92 -4.42 -5.10
CA CYS A 96 -7.50 -4.33 -4.80
C CYS A 96 -6.70 -5.24 -5.73
N ALA A 97 -5.51 -4.79 -6.13
CA ALA A 97 -4.63 -5.59 -6.97
C ALA A 97 -3.97 -6.72 -6.19
N TYR A 98 -3.80 -6.57 -4.89
CA TYR A 98 -3.16 -7.56 -4.02
C TYR A 98 -3.61 -7.38 -2.58
N PHE A 99 -3.75 -8.49 -1.86
CA PHE A 99 -4.00 -8.50 -0.41
C PHE A 99 -3.15 -9.60 0.23
N HIS A 100 -2.53 -9.29 1.36
CA HIS A 100 -1.82 -10.30 2.14
C HIS A 100 -1.84 -9.95 3.62
N LYS A 101 -1.84 -11.00 4.46
CA LYS A 101 -1.70 -10.85 5.89
C LYS A 101 -0.26 -10.46 6.24
N LYS A 102 -0.09 -9.56 7.20
CA LYS A 102 1.24 -9.23 7.76
C LYS A 102 1.86 -10.44 8.45
N PRO A 103 3.18 -10.53 8.54
CA PRO A 103 4.19 -9.54 8.16
C PRO A 103 4.44 -9.47 6.66
N VAL A 104 4.86 -8.29 6.20
CA VAL A 104 5.19 -8.06 4.79
C VAL A 104 6.67 -8.35 4.58
N SER A 105 6.97 -9.58 4.13
CA SER A 105 8.35 -9.96 3.78
C SER A 105 8.76 -9.37 2.44
N ALA A 106 10.06 -9.41 2.14
CA ALA A 106 10.56 -8.96 0.85
C ALA A 106 9.94 -9.75 -0.31
N GLU A 107 9.72 -11.06 -0.13
CA GLU A 107 9.09 -11.91 -1.14
C GLU A 107 7.64 -11.51 -1.41
N ILE A 108 6.87 -11.26 -0.34
CA ILE A 108 5.49 -10.80 -0.43
C ILE A 108 5.45 -9.42 -1.10
N LEU A 109 6.33 -8.51 -0.69
CA LEU A 109 6.39 -7.18 -1.26
C LEU A 109 6.76 -7.21 -2.75
N SER A 110 7.71 -8.05 -3.14
CA SER A 110 8.09 -8.23 -4.54
C SER A 110 6.90 -8.72 -5.37
N ALA A 111 6.17 -9.71 -4.88
CA ALA A 111 4.97 -10.22 -5.56
C ALA A 111 3.89 -9.14 -5.67
N ALA A 112 3.70 -8.35 -4.63
CA ALA A 112 2.72 -7.26 -4.62
C ALA A 112 3.07 -6.16 -5.62
N ILE A 113 4.32 -5.72 -5.63
CA ILE A 113 4.79 -4.67 -6.55
C ILE A 113 4.68 -5.13 -8.01
N ALA A 114 4.89 -6.41 -8.28
CA ALA A 114 4.72 -6.96 -9.62
C ALA A 114 3.30 -6.77 -10.15
N LYS A 115 2.30 -6.59 -9.30
CA LYS A 115 0.92 -6.29 -9.71
C LYS A 115 0.71 -4.84 -10.14
N CYS A 116 1.70 -3.98 -9.91
CA CYS A 116 1.64 -2.55 -10.25
C CYS A 116 2.33 -2.22 -11.58
N VAL A 117 3.05 -3.15 -12.15
CA VAL A 117 3.83 -2.96 -13.39
C VAL A 117 3.31 -3.79 -14.54
#